data_beb0d5c48eb29e8888ee7679957bb640
#
_entry.id   beb0d5c48eb29e8888ee7679957bb640
#
_cell.length_a   1.000
_cell.length_b   1.000
_cell.length_c   1.000
_cell.angle_alpha   90.00
_cell.angle_beta   90.00
_cell.angle_gamma   90.00
#
_symmetry.space_group_name_H-M   'P 1'
#
loop_
_entity.id
_entity.type
_entity.pdbx_description
1 polymer ?
#
loop_
_entity_poly.entity_id
_entity_poly.type
_entity_poly.pdbx_seq_one_letter_code
_entity_poly.pdbx_strand_id
1 'polypeptide(L)'
;ILLASKEWKDHDRSTKWTAHDMAYNYLISCPKNAILFDYGDNDTYSLWYDQEVENIRPDVRIVNLSLLGADWSVKQMQRKINESEALPITLPFDKYKAGVRDIIPYNDAKIPGAVEVKDVFDFITSDDRRTQVEYENGTISNYLPTKNLKMTINKDEVVSNNVVTPDQKGMLADTMKWTFPPNYITKDNLAILDILAHNHWKRPVCFVTSIPEEQKVGLQPYLYKEGFVYHLIPFKSDPTITDQRAKTNSLVMYNNVVKKFKWGNYKNAKYLDQQSSALFYPQLLTMFDDLTLGLIKDKHPDLALNALHKMDRELPVQLTPHLGAAQSKISLADTSYKLNELALGNKLMNSVDGYLTDQLDYAYNQMQSNNAVDARSVQVSVSFLNGMVGITKNAHQTQLSDKLIAQVNDYANKFGSILR
;
A
#
# COMPACT_ATOMS: atom_id res chain seq x y z
N ILE A 1 -28.43 -8.68 -28.32
CA ILE A 1 -27.43 -9.20 -29.27
C ILE A 1 -26.23 -8.24 -29.35
N LEU A 2 -26.42 -6.91 -29.51
CA LEU A 2 -25.32 -5.96 -29.62
C LEU A 2 -24.41 -5.94 -28.38
N LEU A 3 -25.00 -5.87 -27.17
CA LEU A 3 -24.27 -5.92 -25.91
C LEU A 3 -23.50 -7.23 -25.75
N ALA A 4 -24.16 -8.37 -26.01
CA ALA A 4 -23.51 -9.68 -25.92
C ALA A 4 -22.33 -9.84 -26.89
N SER A 5 -22.38 -9.24 -28.08
CA SER A 5 -21.30 -9.37 -29.06
C SER A 5 -20.14 -8.41 -28.87
N LYS A 6 -20.40 -7.20 -28.34
CA LYS A 6 -19.38 -6.17 -28.16
C LYS A 6 -18.75 -6.17 -26.76
N GLU A 7 -19.57 -6.48 -25.75
CA GLU A 7 -19.16 -6.42 -24.33
C GLU A 7 -18.79 -7.80 -23.76
N TRP A 8 -18.75 -8.86 -24.57
CA TRP A 8 -18.45 -10.22 -24.11
C TRP A 8 -17.15 -10.29 -23.32
N LYS A 9 -16.09 -9.62 -23.81
CA LYS A 9 -14.78 -9.63 -23.15
C LYS A 9 -14.78 -9.04 -21.74
N ASP A 10 -15.63 -8.04 -21.51
CA ASP A 10 -15.76 -7.40 -20.18
C ASP A 10 -16.59 -8.27 -19.23
N HIS A 11 -17.54 -9.02 -19.75
CA HIS A 11 -18.45 -9.86 -18.96
C HIS A 11 -17.96 -11.29 -18.76
N ASP A 12 -17.09 -11.80 -19.63
CA ASP A 12 -16.49 -13.13 -19.49
C ASP A 12 -15.51 -13.17 -18.32
N ARG A 13 -15.88 -13.84 -17.25
CA ARG A 13 -15.11 -14.02 -16.02
C ARG A 13 -14.47 -15.40 -15.92
N SER A 14 -14.65 -16.26 -16.91
CA SER A 14 -14.23 -17.68 -16.86
C SER A 14 -12.71 -17.89 -16.66
N THR A 15 -11.90 -16.92 -17.05
CA THR A 15 -10.42 -16.98 -16.92
C THR A 15 -9.85 -15.90 -16.00
N LYS A 16 -10.69 -15.16 -15.29
CA LYS A 16 -10.28 -14.02 -14.45
C LYS A 16 -10.17 -14.45 -12.99
N TRP A 17 -8.95 -14.67 -12.54
CA TRP A 17 -8.61 -15.02 -11.15
C TRP A 17 -8.07 -13.84 -10.35
N THR A 18 -8.19 -12.64 -10.86
CA THR A 18 -7.51 -11.46 -10.33
C THR A 18 -7.84 -11.19 -8.87
N ALA A 19 -9.13 -11.12 -8.50
CA ALA A 19 -9.54 -10.82 -7.13
C ALA A 19 -9.12 -11.92 -6.14
N HIS A 20 -9.32 -13.20 -6.50
CA HIS A 20 -8.86 -14.35 -5.74
C HIS A 20 -7.33 -14.33 -5.55
N ASP A 21 -6.55 -14.22 -6.63
CA ASP A 21 -5.10 -14.27 -6.54
C ASP A 21 -4.52 -13.04 -5.80
N MET A 22 -5.18 -11.88 -5.85
CA MET A 22 -4.81 -10.72 -5.03
C MET A 22 -5.06 -10.97 -3.55
N ALA A 23 -6.21 -11.51 -3.17
CA ALA A 23 -6.52 -11.88 -1.79
C ALA A 23 -5.55 -12.94 -1.26
N TYR A 24 -5.29 -13.98 -2.07
CA TYR A 24 -4.25 -14.96 -1.78
C TYR A 24 -2.90 -14.29 -1.51
N ASN A 25 -2.49 -13.36 -2.37
CA ASN A 25 -1.21 -12.67 -2.24
C ASN A 25 -1.14 -11.78 -0.98
N TYR A 26 -2.24 -11.12 -0.58
CA TYR A 26 -2.34 -10.42 0.70
C TYR A 26 -2.09 -11.39 1.87
N LEU A 27 -2.81 -12.51 1.90
CA LEU A 27 -2.71 -13.50 2.99
C LEU A 27 -1.32 -14.16 3.06
N ILE A 28 -0.73 -14.49 1.90
CA ILE A 28 0.62 -15.09 1.83
C ILE A 28 1.73 -14.08 2.18
N SER A 29 1.48 -12.78 2.00
CA SER A 29 2.41 -11.73 2.44
C SER A 29 2.47 -11.62 3.96
N CYS A 30 1.43 -12.05 4.67
CA CYS A 30 1.36 -11.96 6.13
C CYS A 30 2.26 -13.00 6.82
N PRO A 31 3.02 -12.63 7.87
CA PRO A 31 3.61 -13.59 8.80
C PRO A 31 2.54 -14.50 9.45
N LYS A 32 2.98 -15.58 10.09
CA LYS A 32 2.06 -16.47 10.80
C LYS A 32 1.32 -15.75 11.93
N ASN A 33 0.03 -16.05 12.10
CA ASN A 33 -0.86 -15.45 13.11
C ASN A 33 -1.00 -13.93 13.04
N ALA A 34 -0.76 -13.31 11.89
CA ALA A 34 -0.82 -11.85 11.74
C ALA A 34 -2.22 -11.30 12.01
N ILE A 35 -2.26 -10.05 12.44
CA ILE A 35 -3.42 -9.17 12.40
C ILE A 35 -3.29 -8.39 11.10
N LEU A 36 -4.24 -8.55 10.17
CA LEU A 36 -4.24 -7.87 8.88
C LEU A 36 -5.34 -6.82 8.87
N PHE A 37 -4.97 -5.55 8.92
CA PHE A 37 -5.88 -4.45 8.72
C PHE A 37 -6.13 -4.21 7.24
N ASP A 38 -7.38 -4.19 6.84
CA ASP A 38 -7.84 -3.82 5.52
C ASP A 38 -8.87 -2.67 5.58
N TYR A 39 -9.28 -2.16 4.42
CA TYR A 39 -10.22 -1.04 4.35
C TYR A 39 -11.06 -1.09 3.08
N GLY A 40 -12.38 -1.17 3.24
CA GLY A 40 -13.33 -1.19 2.13
C GLY A 40 -13.62 -2.59 1.57
N ASP A 41 -14.54 -2.65 0.62
CA ASP A 41 -15.19 -3.88 0.18
C ASP A 41 -14.31 -4.75 -0.71
N ASN A 42 -13.54 -4.12 -1.59
CA ASN A 42 -12.80 -4.81 -2.65
C ASN A 42 -11.78 -5.82 -2.10
N ASP A 43 -11.07 -5.44 -1.04
CA ASP A 43 -10.10 -6.32 -0.39
C ASP A 43 -10.79 -7.31 0.54
N THR A 44 -11.73 -6.83 1.38
CA THR A 44 -12.36 -7.60 2.45
C THR A 44 -13.11 -8.83 1.95
N TYR A 45 -13.98 -8.68 0.94
CA TYR A 45 -14.80 -9.80 0.48
C TYR A 45 -13.97 -10.88 -0.20
N SER A 46 -12.94 -10.49 -0.94
CA SER A 46 -12.00 -11.43 -1.55
C SER A 46 -11.19 -12.17 -0.48
N LEU A 47 -10.73 -11.48 0.56
CA LEU A 47 -10.01 -12.06 1.70
C LEU A 47 -10.88 -13.04 2.48
N TRP A 48 -12.14 -12.69 2.76
CA TRP A 48 -13.08 -13.60 3.43
C TRP A 48 -13.40 -14.82 2.58
N TYR A 49 -13.57 -14.66 1.25
CA TYR A 49 -13.76 -15.81 0.36
C TYR A 49 -12.57 -16.78 0.45
N ASP A 50 -11.35 -16.28 0.35
CA ASP A 50 -10.15 -17.11 0.41
C ASP A 50 -10.02 -17.84 1.77
N GLN A 51 -10.39 -17.20 2.88
CA GLN A 51 -10.34 -17.85 4.20
C GLN A 51 -11.49 -18.83 4.43
N GLU A 52 -12.74 -18.42 4.18
CA GLU A 52 -13.93 -19.19 4.57
C GLU A 52 -14.27 -20.30 3.57
N VAL A 53 -13.93 -20.12 2.28
CA VAL A 53 -14.25 -21.10 1.22
C VAL A 53 -13.03 -21.93 0.83
N GLU A 54 -11.87 -21.28 0.66
CA GLU A 54 -10.65 -21.95 0.20
C GLU A 54 -9.75 -22.41 1.36
N ASN A 55 -10.08 -22.03 2.61
CA ASN A 55 -9.28 -22.31 3.82
C ASN A 55 -7.83 -21.82 3.71
N ILE A 56 -7.61 -20.67 3.06
CA ILE A 56 -6.30 -20.06 2.87
C ILE A 56 -5.96 -19.20 4.09
N ARG A 57 -4.90 -19.53 4.83
CA ARG A 57 -4.39 -18.78 5.96
C ARG A 57 -5.46 -18.43 7.03
N PRO A 58 -6.20 -19.42 7.55
CA PRO A 58 -7.20 -19.21 8.61
C PRO A 58 -6.58 -18.74 9.94
N ASP A 59 -5.25 -18.75 10.04
CA ASP A 59 -4.48 -18.20 11.16
C ASP A 59 -4.40 -16.66 11.16
N VAL A 60 -4.55 -16.01 10.00
CA VAL A 60 -4.51 -14.55 9.87
C VAL A 60 -5.85 -13.96 10.28
N ARG A 61 -5.86 -12.94 11.14
CA ARG A 61 -7.08 -12.21 11.48
C ARG A 61 -7.27 -11.02 10.55
N ILE A 62 -8.25 -11.10 9.68
CA ILE A 62 -8.68 -9.99 8.84
C ILE A 62 -9.50 -9.01 9.69
N VAL A 63 -9.17 -7.75 9.66
CA VAL A 63 -9.79 -6.66 10.43
C VAL A 63 -10.12 -5.51 9.50
N ASN A 64 -11.38 -5.44 9.07
CA ASN A 64 -11.85 -4.32 8.26
C ASN A 64 -12.05 -3.08 9.14
N LEU A 65 -11.25 -2.03 8.90
CA LEU A 65 -11.29 -0.80 9.68
C LEU A 65 -12.59 -0.02 9.47
N SER A 66 -13.22 -0.10 8.28
CA SER A 66 -14.54 0.54 8.07
C SER A 66 -15.62 -0.08 8.95
N LEU A 67 -15.56 -1.40 9.18
CA LEU A 67 -16.50 -2.12 10.06
C LEU A 67 -16.12 -2.00 11.53
N LEU A 68 -14.84 -1.80 11.85
CA LEU A 68 -14.34 -1.73 13.22
C LEU A 68 -14.86 -0.47 13.97
N GLY A 69 -15.40 0.50 13.25
CA GLY A 69 -16.16 1.61 13.84
C GLY A 69 -17.47 1.18 14.50
N ALA A 70 -17.99 -0.02 14.22
CA ALA A 70 -19.19 -0.57 14.82
C ALA A 70 -18.86 -1.47 16.02
N ASP A 71 -19.61 -1.31 17.11
CA ASP A 71 -19.39 -2.03 18.37
C ASP A 71 -19.49 -3.56 18.24
N TRP A 72 -20.42 -4.05 17.40
CA TRP A 72 -20.55 -5.50 17.15
C TRP A 72 -19.31 -6.09 16.50
N SER A 73 -18.64 -5.33 15.63
CA SER A 73 -17.40 -5.77 14.97
C SER A 73 -16.25 -5.87 15.95
N VAL A 74 -16.07 -4.88 16.83
CA VAL A 74 -15.07 -4.93 17.91
C VAL A 74 -15.32 -6.14 18.82
N LYS A 75 -16.60 -6.39 19.20
CA LYS A 75 -16.97 -7.58 20.00
C LYS A 75 -16.65 -8.89 19.30
N GLN A 76 -16.77 -8.95 17.98
CA GLN A 76 -16.40 -10.12 17.17
C GLN A 76 -14.89 -10.35 17.21
N MET A 77 -14.08 -9.28 17.14
CA MET A 77 -12.63 -9.38 17.19
C MET A 77 -12.10 -9.89 18.56
N GLN A 78 -12.86 -9.73 19.63
CA GLN A 78 -12.55 -10.26 20.95
C GLN A 78 -12.80 -11.78 21.11
N ARG A 79 -13.14 -12.49 20.01
CA ARG A 79 -13.40 -13.93 20.01
C ARG A 79 -12.42 -14.65 19.09
N LYS A 80 -12.18 -15.93 19.38
CA LYS A 80 -11.50 -16.83 18.45
C LYS A 80 -12.37 -17.03 17.20
N ILE A 81 -11.76 -16.94 16.01
CA ILE A 81 -12.38 -17.24 14.72
C ILE A 81 -11.40 -18.10 13.93
N ASN A 82 -11.87 -19.22 13.42
CA ASN A 82 -11.05 -20.20 12.70
C ASN A 82 -9.81 -20.62 13.54
N GLU A 83 -8.61 -20.54 12.98
CA GLU A 83 -7.36 -20.81 13.70
C GLU A 83 -6.79 -19.56 14.41
N SER A 84 -7.44 -18.40 14.22
CA SER A 84 -6.97 -17.13 14.76
C SER A 84 -7.56 -16.87 16.15
N GLU A 85 -6.71 -16.75 17.16
CA GLU A 85 -7.11 -16.38 18.52
C GLU A 85 -7.71 -14.96 18.57
N ALA A 86 -8.42 -14.66 19.67
CA ALA A 86 -8.95 -13.32 19.94
C ALA A 86 -7.87 -12.25 19.79
N LEU A 87 -8.25 -11.08 19.27
CA LEU A 87 -7.35 -9.93 19.25
C LEU A 87 -7.13 -9.40 20.69
N PRO A 88 -5.96 -8.80 20.96
CA PRO A 88 -5.65 -8.21 22.27
C PRO A 88 -6.39 -6.87 22.47
N ILE A 89 -7.71 -6.88 22.27
CA ILE A 89 -8.61 -5.77 22.56
C ILE A 89 -9.13 -5.97 23.98
N THR A 90 -8.65 -5.14 24.90
CA THR A 90 -8.89 -5.28 26.33
C THR A 90 -10.10 -4.50 26.82
N LEU A 91 -10.53 -3.49 26.05
CA LEU A 91 -11.62 -2.62 26.43
C LEU A 91 -12.95 -3.40 26.48
N PRO A 92 -13.68 -3.39 27.61
CA PRO A 92 -14.96 -4.10 27.71
C PRO A 92 -16.05 -3.40 26.90
N PHE A 93 -17.09 -4.15 26.52
CA PHE A 93 -18.15 -3.70 25.61
C PHE A 93 -18.84 -2.39 26.04
N ASP A 94 -19.12 -2.23 27.32
CA ASP A 94 -19.75 -1.04 27.88
C ASP A 94 -18.93 0.26 27.69
N LYS A 95 -17.64 0.11 27.44
CA LYS A 95 -16.70 1.22 27.22
C LYS A 95 -16.62 1.69 25.75
N TYR A 96 -17.05 0.85 24.79
CA TYR A 96 -16.98 1.17 23.35
C TYR A 96 -18.31 0.98 22.60
N LYS A 97 -19.39 0.57 23.27
CA LYS A 97 -20.72 0.47 22.65
C LYS A 97 -21.15 1.80 22.01
N ALA A 98 -22.10 1.74 21.10
CA ALA A 98 -22.63 2.94 20.43
C ALA A 98 -23.04 4.02 21.46
N GLY A 99 -22.65 5.26 21.20
CA GLY A 99 -22.84 6.39 22.09
C GLY A 99 -21.78 6.52 23.19
N VAL A 100 -20.83 5.58 23.30
CA VAL A 100 -19.73 5.64 24.28
C VAL A 100 -18.40 5.68 23.55
N ARG A 101 -17.65 6.76 23.70
CA ARG A 101 -16.35 6.98 23.06
C ARG A 101 -16.40 6.83 21.51
N ASP A 102 -17.50 7.23 20.88
CA ASP A 102 -17.61 7.22 19.43
C ASP A 102 -16.56 8.13 18.79
N ILE A 103 -16.31 9.27 19.43
CA ILE A 103 -15.25 10.22 19.08
C ILE A 103 -14.59 10.72 20.38
N ILE A 104 -13.27 10.64 20.44
CA ILE A 104 -12.45 11.20 21.52
C ILE A 104 -11.65 12.36 20.94
N PRO A 105 -11.99 13.63 21.22
CA PRO A 105 -11.32 14.78 20.63
C PRO A 105 -9.91 14.97 21.19
N TYR A 106 -9.04 15.61 20.41
CA TYR A 106 -7.72 16.06 20.87
C TYR A 106 -7.86 17.37 21.66
N ASN A 107 -7.24 17.39 22.84
CA ASN A 107 -7.08 18.59 23.66
C ASN A 107 -5.66 18.58 24.25
N ASP A 108 -4.79 19.45 23.74
CA ASP A 108 -3.38 19.46 24.06
C ASP A 108 -3.13 19.81 25.54
N ALA A 109 -2.73 18.81 26.32
CA ALA A 109 -2.37 18.96 27.73
C ALA A 109 -0.93 19.50 27.93
N LYS A 110 -0.25 19.91 26.84
CA LYS A 110 1.13 20.42 26.86
C LYS A 110 2.15 19.48 27.49
N ILE A 111 1.97 18.18 27.30
CA ILE A 111 2.86 17.16 27.83
C ILE A 111 4.19 17.21 27.05
N PRO A 112 5.32 17.36 27.72
CA PRO A 112 6.62 17.40 27.04
C PRO A 112 7.02 16.01 26.50
N GLY A 113 7.40 15.94 25.24
CA GLY A 113 7.91 14.72 24.61
C GLY A 113 6.81 13.72 24.21
N ALA A 114 7.20 12.48 23.99
CA ALA A 114 6.31 11.40 23.60
C ALA A 114 5.91 10.53 24.79
N VAL A 115 4.64 10.11 24.84
CA VAL A 115 4.04 9.32 25.93
C VAL A 115 3.86 7.88 25.45
N GLU A 116 4.03 6.89 26.32
CA GLU A 116 3.77 5.49 26.02
C GLU A 116 2.32 5.30 25.54
N VAL A 117 2.16 4.57 24.44
CA VAL A 117 0.84 4.30 23.87
C VAL A 117 -0.13 3.69 24.87
N LYS A 118 0.41 2.82 25.77
CA LYS A 118 -0.39 2.21 26.84
C LYS A 118 -0.91 3.25 27.84
N ASP A 119 -0.07 4.17 28.27
CA ASP A 119 -0.47 5.21 29.23
C ASP A 119 -1.52 6.15 28.61
N VAL A 120 -1.36 6.49 27.33
CA VAL A 120 -2.36 7.26 26.60
C VAL A 120 -3.67 6.49 26.45
N PHE A 121 -3.60 5.19 26.13
CA PHE A 121 -4.78 4.34 26.04
C PHE A 121 -5.52 4.25 27.38
N ASP A 122 -4.81 4.00 28.48
CA ASP A 122 -5.38 3.92 29.83
C ASP A 122 -6.04 5.27 30.20
N PHE A 123 -5.43 6.40 29.84
CA PHE A 123 -5.98 7.74 30.10
C PHE A 123 -7.29 7.99 29.32
N ILE A 124 -7.31 7.73 28.00
CA ILE A 124 -8.48 8.02 27.14
C ILE A 124 -9.65 7.05 27.38
N THR A 125 -9.41 5.92 28.05
CA THR A 125 -10.44 4.91 28.37
C THR A 125 -10.86 4.91 29.83
N SER A 126 -10.23 5.75 30.67
CA SER A 126 -10.56 5.91 32.09
C SER A 126 -11.92 6.60 32.27
N ASP A 127 -12.65 6.18 33.32
CA ASP A 127 -13.88 6.88 33.75
C ASP A 127 -13.61 7.92 34.84
N ASP A 128 -12.35 8.10 35.23
CA ASP A 128 -11.98 9.11 36.24
C ASP A 128 -12.24 10.50 35.68
N ARG A 129 -12.97 11.34 36.42
CA ARG A 129 -13.30 12.70 36.01
C ARG A 129 -12.06 13.56 35.68
N ARG A 130 -10.90 13.25 36.25
CA ARG A 130 -9.61 13.91 35.97
C ARG A 130 -9.08 13.64 34.55
N THR A 131 -9.56 12.59 33.88
CA THR A 131 -9.21 12.25 32.49
C THR A 131 -10.23 12.79 31.47
N GLN A 132 -11.16 13.60 31.91
CA GLN A 132 -12.27 14.12 31.13
C GLN A 132 -12.27 15.64 31.12
N VAL A 133 -12.81 16.19 30.06
CA VAL A 133 -13.02 17.63 29.90
C VAL A 133 -14.51 17.89 29.69
N GLU A 134 -15.00 19.01 30.22
CA GLU A 134 -16.34 19.52 29.98
C GLU A 134 -16.27 20.59 28.90
N TYR A 135 -17.02 20.40 27.83
CA TYR A 135 -17.12 21.34 26.73
C TYR A 135 -18.18 22.40 26.97
N GLU A 136 -18.15 23.51 26.25
CA GLU A 136 -19.07 24.63 26.39
C GLU A 136 -20.56 24.25 26.29
N ASN A 137 -20.85 23.18 25.54
CA ASN A 137 -22.22 22.64 25.42
C ASN A 137 -22.63 21.72 26.58
N GLY A 138 -21.83 21.60 27.63
CA GLY A 138 -22.07 20.75 28.78
C GLY A 138 -21.74 19.28 28.60
N THR A 139 -21.21 18.88 27.43
CA THR A 139 -20.79 17.49 27.19
C THR A 139 -19.50 17.20 27.93
N ILE A 140 -19.47 16.08 28.67
CA ILE A 140 -18.28 15.57 29.34
C ILE A 140 -17.73 14.41 28.52
N SER A 141 -16.47 14.48 28.15
CA SER A 141 -15.82 13.43 27.32
C SER A 141 -14.36 13.25 27.70
N ASN A 142 -13.86 12.02 27.52
CA ASN A 142 -12.42 11.78 27.48
C ASN A 142 -11.80 12.57 26.31
N TYR A 143 -10.51 12.85 26.38
CA TYR A 143 -9.77 13.54 25.34
C TYR A 143 -8.39 12.94 25.13
N LEU A 144 -7.84 13.05 23.93
CA LEU A 144 -6.46 12.70 23.61
C LEU A 144 -5.55 13.81 24.13
N PRO A 145 -4.69 13.56 25.17
CA PRO A 145 -3.91 14.61 25.81
C PRO A 145 -2.66 15.03 25.04
N THR A 146 -2.16 14.17 24.17
CA THR A 146 -1.01 14.39 23.28
C THR A 146 -1.11 13.54 22.03
N LYS A 147 -0.60 14.05 20.91
CA LYS A 147 -0.44 13.30 19.67
C LYS A 147 0.92 12.60 19.56
N ASN A 148 1.87 12.96 20.42
CA ASN A 148 3.22 12.40 20.39
C ASN A 148 3.25 11.10 21.19
N LEU A 149 3.22 9.99 20.46
CA LEU A 149 3.17 8.65 21.01
C LEU A 149 4.54 7.97 20.93
N LYS A 150 4.78 7.05 21.83
CA LYS A 150 5.95 6.16 21.79
C LYS A 150 5.57 4.75 22.25
N MET A 151 6.42 3.79 21.87
CA MET A 151 6.39 2.42 22.36
C MET A 151 7.83 1.98 22.65
N THR A 152 8.13 1.66 23.88
CA THR A 152 9.39 1.05 24.29
C THR A 152 9.45 -0.39 23.79
N ILE A 153 10.57 -0.77 23.14
CA ILE A 153 10.69 -2.05 22.44
C ILE A 153 11.48 -3.05 23.27
N ASN A 154 10.82 -4.16 23.60
CA ASN A 154 11.51 -5.35 24.08
C ASN A 154 12.02 -6.15 22.88
N LYS A 155 13.30 -5.99 22.53
CA LYS A 155 13.92 -6.63 21.36
C LYS A 155 13.88 -8.15 21.41
N ASP A 156 13.95 -8.72 22.61
CA ASP A 156 13.87 -10.18 22.80
C ASP A 156 12.47 -10.72 22.49
N GLU A 157 11.42 -10.01 22.89
CA GLU A 157 10.04 -10.34 22.50
C GLU A 157 9.82 -10.23 20.99
N VAL A 158 10.34 -9.20 20.34
CA VAL A 158 10.24 -9.01 18.89
C VAL A 158 10.86 -10.18 18.13
N VAL A 159 12.04 -10.64 18.56
CA VAL A 159 12.75 -11.78 17.95
C VAL A 159 12.07 -13.11 18.28
N SER A 160 11.74 -13.36 19.56
CA SER A 160 11.16 -14.62 20.00
C SER A 160 9.76 -14.88 19.41
N ASN A 161 9.02 -13.81 19.10
CA ASN A 161 7.72 -13.87 18.43
C ASN A 161 7.83 -13.87 16.89
N ASN A 162 9.05 -13.98 16.35
CA ASN A 162 9.33 -14.02 14.91
C ASN A 162 8.80 -12.82 14.10
N VAL A 163 8.71 -11.65 14.72
CA VAL A 163 8.43 -10.40 14.00
C VAL A 163 9.60 -10.04 13.09
N VAL A 164 10.83 -10.34 13.54
CA VAL A 164 12.06 -10.26 12.75
C VAL A 164 12.92 -11.50 12.96
N THR A 165 13.85 -11.74 12.06
CA THR A 165 14.84 -12.83 12.22
C THR A 165 15.93 -12.44 13.24
N PRO A 166 16.61 -13.43 13.87
CA PRO A 166 17.63 -13.14 14.88
C PRO A 166 18.78 -12.24 14.41
N ASP A 167 19.18 -12.34 13.15
CA ASP A 167 20.21 -11.51 12.52
C ASP A 167 19.78 -10.04 12.39
N GLN A 168 18.47 -9.77 12.30
CA GLN A 168 17.91 -8.42 12.25
C GLN A 168 17.79 -7.75 13.64
N LYS A 169 18.06 -8.45 14.73
CA LYS A 169 17.93 -7.89 16.12
C LYS A 169 18.70 -6.59 16.30
N GLY A 170 19.89 -6.47 15.70
CA GLY A 170 20.73 -5.25 15.77
C GLY A 170 20.12 -4.03 15.08
N MET A 171 19.18 -4.23 14.16
CA MET A 171 18.46 -3.17 13.44
C MET A 171 17.32 -2.58 14.27
N LEU A 172 16.85 -3.27 15.33
CA LEU A 172 15.72 -2.83 16.14
C LEU A 172 16.04 -1.55 16.93
N ALA A 173 15.11 -0.62 16.92
CA ALA A 173 15.12 0.57 17.78
C ALA A 173 14.89 0.18 19.25
N ASP A 174 15.32 1.02 20.18
CA ASP A 174 14.97 0.88 21.61
C ASP A 174 13.56 1.43 21.88
N THR A 175 13.11 2.35 21.05
CA THR A 175 11.81 3.01 21.17
C THR A 175 11.31 3.43 19.78
N MET A 176 10.07 3.09 19.47
CA MET A 176 9.31 3.70 18.37
C MET A 176 8.74 5.04 18.86
N LYS A 177 8.80 6.07 18.02
CA LYS A 177 8.14 7.37 18.27
C LYS A 177 7.41 7.81 17.02
N TRP A 178 6.16 8.22 17.19
CA TRP A 178 5.36 8.71 16.05
C TRP A 178 4.36 9.77 16.51
N THR A 179 3.82 10.50 15.56
CA THR A 179 2.74 11.46 15.81
C THR A 179 1.44 10.89 15.27
N PHE A 180 0.41 10.81 16.11
CA PHE A 180 -0.95 10.45 15.71
C PHE A 180 -1.56 11.60 14.90
N PRO A 181 -1.90 11.42 13.60
CA PRO A 181 -2.24 12.54 12.72
C PRO A 181 -3.59 13.21 13.01
N PRO A 182 -4.69 12.47 13.28
CA PRO A 182 -6.02 13.06 13.44
C PRO A 182 -6.14 13.98 14.67
N ASN A 183 -7.17 14.86 14.64
CA ASN A 183 -7.56 15.71 15.78
C ASN A 183 -8.61 15.05 16.69
N TYR A 184 -8.88 13.78 16.48
CA TYR A 184 -9.79 12.96 17.28
C TYR A 184 -9.45 11.50 17.08
N ILE A 185 -9.88 10.65 18.00
CA ILE A 185 -9.80 9.20 17.91
C ILE A 185 -11.21 8.67 17.64
N THR A 186 -11.38 7.87 16.60
CA THR A 186 -12.58 7.08 16.30
C THR A 186 -12.49 5.69 16.91
N LYS A 187 -13.55 4.89 16.88
CA LYS A 187 -13.55 3.53 17.48
C LYS A 187 -12.54 2.58 16.83
N ASP A 188 -12.38 2.64 15.52
CA ASP A 188 -11.36 1.88 14.80
C ASP A 188 -9.94 2.27 15.26
N ASN A 189 -9.67 3.56 15.38
CA ASN A 189 -8.40 4.06 15.93
C ASN A 189 -8.20 3.63 17.39
N LEU A 190 -9.26 3.69 18.21
CA LEU A 190 -9.20 3.24 19.61
C LEU A 190 -8.85 1.76 19.70
N ALA A 191 -9.44 0.91 18.84
CA ALA A 191 -9.12 -0.51 18.78
C ALA A 191 -7.68 -0.77 18.29
N ILE A 192 -7.17 0.00 17.32
CA ILE A 192 -5.77 -0.09 16.91
C ILE A 192 -4.84 0.27 18.08
N LEU A 193 -5.13 1.35 18.81
CA LEU A 193 -4.32 1.75 19.98
C LEU A 193 -4.36 0.70 21.10
N ASP A 194 -5.51 0.06 21.34
CA ASP A 194 -5.64 -1.06 22.29
C ASP A 194 -4.77 -2.24 21.89
N ILE A 195 -4.83 -2.63 20.61
CA ILE A 195 -3.98 -3.70 20.07
C ILE A 195 -2.49 -3.34 20.22
N LEU A 196 -2.07 -2.15 19.88
CA LEU A 196 -0.67 -1.72 20.02
C LEU A 196 -0.22 -1.73 21.48
N ALA A 197 -1.09 -1.31 22.42
CA ALA A 197 -0.79 -1.25 23.85
C ALA A 197 -0.67 -2.62 24.50
N HIS A 198 -1.36 -3.66 24.00
CA HIS A 198 -1.50 -4.94 24.66
C HIS A 198 -1.04 -6.16 23.86
N ASN A 199 -0.58 -5.98 22.62
CA ASN A 199 -0.12 -7.08 21.77
C ASN A 199 1.23 -7.69 22.22
N HIS A 200 2.11 -6.91 22.83
CA HIS A 200 3.45 -7.36 23.26
C HIS A 200 4.20 -8.13 22.16
N TRP A 201 4.07 -7.68 20.91
CA TRP A 201 4.65 -8.32 19.72
C TRP A 201 4.26 -9.79 19.49
N LYS A 202 3.27 -10.32 20.23
CA LYS A 202 2.84 -11.74 20.11
C LYS A 202 2.25 -12.06 18.74
N ARG A 203 1.62 -11.08 18.12
CA ARG A 203 1.05 -11.20 16.78
C ARG A 203 1.63 -10.11 15.88
N PRO A 204 2.15 -10.48 14.70
CA PRO A 204 2.55 -9.48 13.70
C PRO A 204 1.37 -8.58 13.30
N VAL A 205 1.62 -7.29 13.15
CA VAL A 205 0.61 -6.31 12.73
C VAL A 205 0.91 -5.90 11.31
N CYS A 206 -0.06 -6.12 10.43
CA CYS A 206 0.06 -5.84 9.01
C CYS A 206 -1.10 -4.96 8.53
N PHE A 207 -0.84 -4.14 7.53
CA PHE A 207 -1.82 -3.34 6.80
C PHE A 207 -1.75 -3.70 5.33
N VAL A 208 -2.89 -3.86 4.65
CA VAL A 208 -2.90 -4.04 3.19
C VAL A 208 -2.30 -2.80 2.50
N THR A 209 -1.66 -2.99 1.33
CA THR A 209 -1.00 -1.87 0.63
C THR A 209 -1.98 -0.85 0.05
N SER A 210 -3.23 -1.23 -0.15
CA SER A 210 -4.33 -0.37 -0.63
C SER A 210 -4.93 0.54 0.45
N ILE A 211 -4.58 0.33 1.73
CA ILE A 211 -5.17 1.10 2.85
C ILE A 211 -4.78 2.59 2.77
N PRO A 212 -5.73 3.53 2.98
CA PRO A 212 -5.43 4.96 3.01
C PRO A 212 -4.38 5.33 4.07
N GLU A 213 -3.59 6.36 3.79
CA GLU A 213 -2.48 6.76 4.68
C GLU A 213 -2.95 7.19 6.08
N GLU A 214 -4.10 7.85 6.17
CA GLU A 214 -4.71 8.29 7.43
C GLU A 214 -5.10 7.12 8.34
N GLN A 215 -5.41 5.95 7.78
CA GLN A 215 -5.79 4.75 8.51
C GLN A 215 -4.59 4.04 9.17
N LYS A 216 -3.37 4.40 8.80
CA LYS A 216 -2.13 3.85 9.38
C LYS A 216 -1.74 4.53 10.71
N VAL A 217 -2.56 5.42 11.21
CA VAL A 217 -2.45 6.11 12.52
C VAL A 217 -1.07 6.71 12.84
N GLY A 218 -0.32 7.09 11.80
CA GLY A 218 1.02 7.68 11.93
C GLY A 218 2.18 6.68 11.99
N LEU A 219 1.91 5.39 11.81
CA LEU A 219 2.91 4.31 11.91
C LEU A 219 3.83 4.17 10.68
N GLN A 220 3.64 4.97 9.62
CA GLN A 220 4.40 4.89 8.37
C GLN A 220 5.93 4.78 8.57
N PRO A 221 6.57 5.46 9.55
CA PRO A 221 8.01 5.32 9.78
C PRO A 221 8.46 3.88 10.09
N TYR A 222 7.56 3.02 10.57
CA TYR A 222 7.84 1.65 10.99
C TYR A 222 7.15 0.59 10.14
N LEU A 223 6.52 0.98 9.03
CA LEU A 223 5.87 0.06 8.10
C LEU A 223 6.83 -0.31 6.97
N TYR A 224 7.12 -1.60 6.83
CA TYR A 224 7.98 -2.16 5.80
C TYR A 224 7.18 -3.06 4.86
N LYS A 225 7.32 -2.87 3.55
CA LYS A 225 6.58 -3.66 2.56
C LYS A 225 7.15 -5.07 2.46
N GLU A 226 6.29 -6.10 2.51
CA GLU A 226 6.65 -7.52 2.40
C GLU A 226 5.84 -8.25 1.31
N GLY A 227 5.47 -7.56 0.27
CA GLY A 227 4.58 -7.98 -0.81
C GLY A 227 3.39 -7.02 -0.89
N PHE A 228 2.18 -7.53 -0.71
CA PHE A 228 0.97 -6.69 -0.68
C PHE A 228 0.55 -6.25 0.73
N VAL A 229 1.44 -6.38 1.71
CA VAL A 229 1.22 -5.84 3.06
C VAL A 229 2.39 -4.96 3.50
N TYR A 230 2.06 -4.00 4.34
CA TYR A 230 3.00 -3.29 5.19
C TYR A 230 3.03 -3.99 6.55
N HIS A 231 4.17 -4.54 6.93
CA HIS A 231 4.40 -5.13 8.23
C HIS A 231 4.97 -4.10 9.19
N LEU A 232 4.40 -3.99 10.39
CA LEU A 232 4.90 -3.11 11.45
C LEU A 232 6.15 -3.72 12.07
N ILE A 233 7.31 -3.14 11.77
CA ILE A 233 8.61 -3.59 12.26
C ILE A 233 9.33 -2.43 12.94
N PRO A 234 9.75 -2.57 14.21
CA PRO A 234 10.35 -1.48 14.97
C PRO A 234 11.84 -1.28 14.63
N PHE A 235 12.18 -1.18 13.34
CA PHE A 235 13.54 -0.88 12.93
C PHE A 235 13.94 0.57 13.26
N LYS A 236 15.22 0.78 13.49
CA LYS A 236 15.79 2.13 13.56
C LYS A 236 15.51 2.87 12.26
N SER A 237 15.33 4.19 12.36
CA SER A 237 15.25 5.02 11.17
C SER A 237 16.53 4.88 10.35
N ASP A 238 16.37 4.63 9.07
CA ASP A 238 17.47 4.58 8.11
C ASP A 238 17.48 5.87 7.27
N PRO A 239 18.38 6.80 7.54
CA PRO A 239 18.44 8.07 6.81
C PRO A 239 18.87 7.92 5.34
N THR A 240 19.37 6.74 4.95
CA THR A 240 19.74 6.46 3.55
C THR A 240 18.53 6.15 2.68
N ILE A 241 17.38 5.83 3.27
CA ILE A 241 16.12 5.64 2.55
C ILE A 241 15.54 7.00 2.15
N THR A 242 15.98 7.53 1.03
CA THR A 242 15.45 8.78 0.44
C THR A 242 14.21 8.53 -0.37
N ASP A 243 14.05 7.34 -0.96
CA ASP A 243 12.85 6.89 -1.69
C ASP A 243 12.05 5.90 -0.83
N GLN A 244 10.84 6.29 -0.43
CA GLN A 244 9.97 5.46 0.40
C GLN A 244 9.55 4.15 -0.31
N ARG A 245 9.62 4.07 -1.64
CA ARG A 245 9.38 2.84 -2.40
C ARG A 245 10.41 1.76 -2.06
N ALA A 246 11.65 2.15 -1.77
CA ALA A 246 12.69 1.24 -1.32
C ALA A 246 12.56 0.79 0.15
N LYS A 247 11.53 1.25 0.88
CA LYS A 247 11.28 0.86 2.27
C LYS A 247 10.58 -0.49 2.33
N THR A 248 11.36 -1.52 2.06
CA THR A 248 10.91 -2.91 2.00
C THR A 248 11.74 -3.79 2.95
N ASN A 249 11.16 -4.88 3.41
CA ASN A 249 11.90 -6.04 3.89
C ASN A 249 12.21 -6.91 2.67
N SER A 250 13.23 -6.52 1.91
CA SER A 250 13.44 -6.92 0.52
C SER A 250 13.56 -8.42 0.31
N LEU A 251 14.25 -9.15 1.19
CA LEU A 251 14.43 -10.59 1.08
C LEU A 251 13.12 -11.35 1.40
N VAL A 252 12.36 -10.91 2.40
CA VAL A 252 11.03 -11.48 2.70
C VAL A 252 10.08 -11.19 1.55
N MET A 253 10.06 -9.96 1.06
CA MET A 253 9.25 -9.55 -0.08
C MET A 253 9.59 -10.35 -1.33
N TYR A 254 10.89 -10.54 -1.64
CA TYR A 254 11.34 -11.37 -2.76
C TYR A 254 10.81 -12.81 -2.65
N ASN A 255 10.93 -13.42 -1.46
CA ASN A 255 10.44 -14.77 -1.25
C ASN A 255 8.92 -14.88 -1.44
N ASN A 256 8.15 -13.90 -0.99
CA ASN A 256 6.71 -13.87 -1.18
C ASN A 256 6.37 -13.67 -2.66
N VAL A 257 6.86 -12.60 -3.28
CA VAL A 257 6.52 -12.18 -4.65
C VAL A 257 7.01 -13.20 -5.70
N VAL A 258 8.27 -13.59 -5.64
CA VAL A 258 8.87 -14.41 -6.73
C VAL A 258 8.52 -15.88 -6.60
N LYS A 259 8.40 -16.40 -5.34
CA LYS A 259 8.25 -17.84 -5.11
C LYS A 259 6.83 -18.29 -4.77
N LYS A 260 5.98 -17.42 -4.17
CA LYS A 260 4.68 -17.85 -3.63
C LYS A 260 3.48 -17.22 -4.32
N PHE A 261 3.61 -16.01 -4.89
CA PHE A 261 2.49 -15.26 -5.45
C PHE A 261 1.85 -15.93 -6.65
N LYS A 262 0.53 -15.74 -6.77
CA LYS A 262 -0.28 -16.05 -7.94
C LYS A 262 -0.51 -14.78 -8.77
N TRP A 263 -0.81 -14.95 -10.05
CA TRP A 263 -0.73 -13.86 -11.03
C TRP A 263 -2.02 -13.63 -11.85
N GLY A 264 -3.16 -14.10 -11.37
CA GLY A 264 -4.46 -13.82 -11.98
C GLY A 264 -4.60 -14.20 -13.46
N ASN A 265 -3.72 -15.08 -13.96
CA ASN A 265 -3.61 -15.46 -15.38
C ASN A 265 -3.23 -14.27 -16.32
N TYR A 266 -2.64 -13.21 -15.80
CA TYR A 266 -2.28 -12.01 -16.56
C TYR A 266 -1.36 -12.27 -17.76
N LYS A 267 -0.45 -13.25 -17.70
CA LYS A 267 0.48 -13.57 -18.80
C LYS A 267 -0.21 -13.86 -20.13
N ASN A 268 -1.44 -14.35 -20.07
CA ASN A 268 -2.25 -14.69 -21.24
C ASN A 268 -3.25 -13.58 -21.62
N ALA A 269 -3.30 -12.49 -20.85
CA ALA A 269 -4.23 -11.41 -21.08
C ALA A 269 -3.87 -10.62 -22.36
N LYS A 270 -4.78 -10.58 -23.29
CA LYS A 270 -4.73 -9.72 -24.48
C LYS A 270 -5.46 -8.40 -24.26
N TYR A 271 -6.27 -8.34 -23.23
CA TYR A 271 -7.11 -7.22 -22.83
C TYR A 271 -7.21 -7.20 -21.31
N LEU A 272 -7.13 -6.01 -20.73
CA LEU A 272 -7.39 -5.77 -19.30
C LEU A 272 -8.72 -5.05 -19.18
N ASP A 273 -9.69 -5.67 -18.53
CA ASP A 273 -10.96 -5.02 -18.20
C ASP A 273 -10.74 -3.82 -17.25
N GLN A 274 -11.77 -2.98 -17.12
CA GLN A 274 -11.67 -1.75 -16.34
C GLN A 274 -11.18 -1.99 -14.90
N GLN A 275 -11.69 -3.01 -14.21
CA GLN A 275 -11.30 -3.30 -12.84
C GLN A 275 -9.85 -3.78 -12.77
N SER A 276 -9.46 -4.72 -13.62
CA SER A 276 -8.08 -5.23 -13.69
C SER A 276 -7.09 -4.12 -14.05
N SER A 277 -7.45 -3.23 -15.00
CA SER A 277 -6.59 -2.14 -15.44
C SER A 277 -6.46 -1.03 -14.41
N ALA A 278 -7.55 -0.68 -13.72
CA ALA A 278 -7.57 0.46 -12.79
C ALA A 278 -7.06 0.09 -11.39
N LEU A 279 -7.34 -1.11 -10.89
CA LEU A 279 -7.08 -1.47 -9.49
C LEU A 279 -5.88 -2.43 -9.33
N PHE A 280 -5.84 -3.52 -10.07
CA PHE A 280 -4.93 -4.63 -9.76
C PHE A 280 -3.60 -4.57 -10.50
N TYR A 281 -3.64 -4.40 -11.81
CA TYR A 281 -2.44 -4.41 -12.64
C TYR A 281 -1.41 -3.32 -12.24
N PRO A 282 -1.81 -2.08 -11.93
CA PRO A 282 -0.87 -1.07 -11.45
C PRO A 282 -0.23 -1.41 -10.11
N GLN A 283 -0.99 -2.02 -9.20
CA GLN A 283 -0.46 -2.47 -7.91
C GLN A 283 0.61 -3.55 -8.08
N LEU A 284 0.42 -4.48 -9.04
CA LEU A 284 1.41 -5.49 -9.38
C LEU A 284 2.71 -4.87 -9.91
N LEU A 285 2.61 -3.87 -10.80
CA LEU A 285 3.78 -3.14 -11.30
C LEU A 285 4.51 -2.37 -10.21
N THR A 286 3.75 -1.62 -9.39
CA THR A 286 4.32 -0.87 -8.25
C THR A 286 5.01 -1.81 -7.26
N MET A 287 4.43 -2.98 -7.01
CA MET A 287 5.06 -3.98 -6.13
C MET A 287 6.41 -4.46 -6.67
N PHE A 288 6.53 -4.72 -7.98
CA PHE A 288 7.82 -5.09 -8.57
C PHE A 288 8.82 -3.93 -8.56
N ASP A 289 8.35 -2.69 -8.76
CA ASP A 289 9.19 -1.50 -8.68
C ASP A 289 9.77 -1.35 -7.26
N ASP A 290 8.92 -1.39 -6.24
CA ASP A 290 9.34 -1.32 -4.84
C ASP A 290 10.30 -2.45 -4.46
N LEU A 291 10.00 -3.68 -4.91
CA LEU A 291 10.86 -4.85 -4.65
C LEU A 291 12.24 -4.67 -5.27
N THR A 292 12.32 -4.27 -6.54
CA THR A 292 13.61 -4.14 -7.23
C THR A 292 14.45 -3.00 -6.66
N LEU A 293 13.83 -1.86 -6.32
CA LEU A 293 14.49 -0.75 -5.63
C LEU A 293 15.02 -1.18 -4.25
N GLY A 294 14.22 -1.89 -3.47
CA GLY A 294 14.62 -2.40 -2.16
C GLY A 294 15.79 -3.39 -2.26
N LEU A 295 15.75 -4.33 -3.20
CA LEU A 295 16.81 -5.30 -3.42
C LEU A 295 18.13 -4.64 -3.85
N ILE A 296 18.07 -3.63 -4.73
CA ILE A 296 19.26 -2.86 -5.13
C ILE A 296 19.85 -2.11 -3.93
N LYS A 297 19.01 -1.44 -3.15
CA LYS A 297 19.41 -0.73 -1.92
C LYS A 297 20.12 -1.70 -0.96
N ASP A 298 19.57 -2.90 -0.79
CA ASP A 298 20.11 -3.91 0.12
C ASP A 298 21.26 -4.75 -0.52
N LYS A 299 21.78 -4.31 -1.69
CA LYS A 299 22.93 -4.90 -2.41
C LYS A 299 22.69 -6.33 -2.93
N HIS A 300 21.46 -6.62 -3.39
CA HIS A 300 21.06 -7.87 -4.02
C HIS A 300 20.63 -7.68 -5.49
N PRO A 301 21.52 -7.18 -6.38
CA PRO A 301 21.16 -6.89 -7.78
C PRO A 301 20.73 -8.14 -8.55
N ASP A 302 21.30 -9.31 -8.26
CA ASP A 302 20.94 -10.57 -8.89
C ASP A 302 19.47 -10.97 -8.60
N LEU A 303 19.00 -10.72 -7.37
CA LEU A 303 17.62 -10.97 -7.02
C LEU A 303 16.68 -9.93 -7.64
N ALA A 304 17.12 -8.68 -7.79
CA ALA A 304 16.37 -7.65 -8.51
C ALA A 304 16.21 -8.02 -9.98
N LEU A 305 17.27 -8.50 -10.62
CA LEU A 305 17.23 -8.99 -11.99
C LEU A 305 16.24 -10.16 -12.15
N ASN A 306 16.28 -11.13 -11.24
CA ASN A 306 15.34 -12.26 -11.26
C ASN A 306 13.87 -11.79 -11.06
N ALA A 307 13.64 -10.79 -10.21
CA ALA A 307 12.30 -10.20 -10.05
C ALA A 307 11.82 -9.52 -11.34
N LEU A 308 12.67 -8.78 -12.05
CA LEU A 308 12.34 -8.21 -13.37
C LEU A 308 11.97 -9.26 -14.40
N HIS A 309 12.74 -10.34 -14.49
CA HIS A 309 12.43 -11.45 -15.39
C HIS A 309 11.12 -12.17 -14.99
N LYS A 310 10.83 -12.29 -13.69
CA LYS A 310 9.54 -12.82 -13.22
C LYS A 310 8.39 -11.91 -13.66
N MET A 311 8.53 -10.61 -13.49
CA MET A 311 7.52 -9.62 -13.93
C MET A 311 7.24 -9.74 -15.44
N ASP A 312 8.28 -9.74 -16.26
CA ASP A 312 8.14 -9.82 -17.73
C ASP A 312 7.47 -11.12 -18.21
N ARG A 313 7.67 -12.20 -17.46
CA ARG A 313 7.08 -13.51 -17.76
C ARG A 313 5.61 -13.61 -17.33
N GLU A 314 5.23 -13.00 -16.22
CA GLU A 314 3.89 -13.16 -15.62
C GLU A 314 2.92 -12.03 -15.97
N LEU A 315 3.43 -10.86 -16.33
CA LEU A 315 2.59 -9.68 -16.61
C LEU A 315 2.63 -9.28 -18.09
N PRO A 316 1.51 -8.79 -18.65
CA PRO A 316 1.45 -8.31 -20.02
C PRO A 316 2.07 -6.91 -20.12
N VAL A 317 3.40 -6.81 -19.97
CA VAL A 317 4.12 -5.53 -19.89
C VAL A 317 4.00 -4.66 -21.15
N GLN A 318 3.52 -5.21 -22.26
CA GLN A 318 3.19 -4.47 -23.48
C GLN A 318 1.92 -3.62 -23.34
N LEU A 319 1.07 -3.85 -22.33
CA LEU A 319 -0.16 -3.10 -22.10
C LEU A 319 0.08 -2.00 -21.06
N THR A 320 -0.23 -0.76 -21.41
CA THR A 320 -0.20 0.39 -20.47
C THR A 320 -1.60 0.98 -20.38
N PRO A 321 -2.41 0.56 -19.38
CA PRO A 321 -3.82 0.94 -19.34
C PRO A 321 -4.08 2.37 -18.87
N HIS A 322 -3.18 2.98 -18.10
CA HIS A 322 -3.32 4.35 -17.59
C HIS A 322 -2.00 4.93 -17.05
N LEU A 323 -2.00 6.22 -16.70
CA LEU A 323 -0.80 6.97 -16.25
C LEU A 323 -0.10 6.36 -15.02
N GLY A 324 -0.82 5.78 -14.05
CA GLY A 324 -0.20 5.11 -12.90
C GLY A 324 0.65 3.90 -13.31
N ALA A 325 0.17 3.09 -14.26
CA ALA A 325 0.94 1.99 -14.82
C ALA A 325 2.16 2.51 -15.63
N ALA A 326 2.01 3.63 -16.35
CA ALA A 326 3.11 4.27 -17.08
C ALA A 326 4.24 4.69 -16.13
N GLN A 327 3.92 5.31 -15.00
CA GLN A 327 4.91 5.74 -14.00
C GLN A 327 5.75 4.57 -13.48
N SER A 328 5.11 3.48 -13.05
CA SER A 328 5.82 2.29 -12.55
C SER A 328 6.69 1.67 -13.63
N LYS A 329 6.23 1.62 -14.88
CA LYS A 329 7.02 1.07 -16.00
C LYS A 329 8.23 1.92 -16.35
N ILE A 330 8.14 3.25 -16.26
CA ILE A 330 9.28 4.15 -16.46
C ILE A 330 10.36 3.86 -15.41
N SER A 331 9.97 3.71 -14.14
CA SER A 331 10.89 3.37 -13.06
C SER A 331 11.52 1.97 -13.23
N LEU A 332 10.71 0.98 -13.58
CA LEU A 332 11.18 -0.39 -13.88
C LEU A 332 12.09 -0.44 -15.10
N ALA A 333 11.87 0.40 -16.12
CA ALA A 333 12.76 0.52 -17.27
C ALA A 333 14.11 1.12 -16.89
N ASP A 334 14.13 2.17 -16.06
CA ASP A 334 15.36 2.76 -15.52
C ASP A 334 16.15 1.72 -14.71
N THR A 335 15.47 0.97 -13.86
CA THR A 335 16.05 -0.15 -13.11
C THR A 335 16.60 -1.24 -14.03
N SER A 336 15.86 -1.60 -15.09
CA SER A 336 16.31 -2.58 -16.09
C SER A 336 17.58 -2.12 -16.79
N TYR A 337 17.68 -0.87 -17.20
CA TYR A 337 18.89 -0.31 -17.80
C TYR A 337 20.08 -0.33 -16.83
N LYS A 338 19.88 0.04 -15.58
CA LYS A 338 20.92 -0.01 -14.53
C LYS A 338 21.45 -1.43 -14.29
N LEU A 339 20.62 -2.43 -14.51
CA LEU A 339 20.97 -3.86 -14.42
C LEU A 339 21.41 -4.46 -15.76
N ASN A 340 21.64 -3.64 -16.79
CA ASN A 340 22.04 -4.02 -18.14
C ASN A 340 21.02 -4.87 -18.92
N GLU A 341 19.74 -4.81 -18.53
CA GLU A 341 18.60 -5.46 -19.23
C GLU A 341 17.99 -4.52 -20.27
N LEU A 342 18.79 -4.17 -21.28
CA LEU A 342 18.44 -3.15 -22.27
C LEU A 342 17.17 -3.51 -23.06
N ALA A 343 16.98 -4.78 -23.41
CA ALA A 343 15.81 -5.24 -24.16
C ALA A 343 14.52 -5.06 -23.36
N LEU A 344 14.51 -5.40 -22.06
CA LEU A 344 13.37 -5.21 -21.19
C LEU A 344 13.10 -3.73 -20.95
N GLY A 345 14.14 -2.92 -20.69
CA GLY A 345 14.02 -1.47 -20.56
C GLY A 345 13.36 -0.85 -21.79
N ASN A 346 13.81 -1.19 -22.99
CA ASN A 346 13.24 -0.71 -24.26
C ASN A 346 11.78 -1.20 -24.45
N LYS A 347 11.46 -2.45 -24.07
CA LYS A 347 10.11 -2.99 -24.16
C LYS A 347 9.13 -2.18 -23.27
N LEU A 348 9.52 -1.89 -22.03
CA LEU A 348 8.74 -1.09 -21.08
C LEU A 348 8.56 0.35 -21.59
N MET A 349 9.63 1.01 -22.03
CA MET A 349 9.60 2.37 -22.56
C MET A 349 8.72 2.47 -23.80
N ASN A 350 8.83 1.55 -24.76
CA ASN A 350 7.98 1.56 -25.97
C ASN A 350 6.49 1.36 -25.64
N SER A 351 6.19 0.54 -24.62
CA SER A 351 4.80 0.36 -24.16
C SER A 351 4.22 1.65 -23.57
N VAL A 352 5.03 2.40 -22.84
CA VAL A 352 4.62 3.70 -22.25
C VAL A 352 4.51 4.76 -23.36
N ASP A 353 5.48 4.82 -24.25
CA ASP A 353 5.49 5.75 -25.38
C ASP A 353 4.22 5.60 -26.24
N GLY A 354 3.87 4.35 -26.61
CA GLY A 354 2.62 4.11 -27.36
C GLY A 354 1.39 4.63 -26.64
N TYR A 355 1.25 4.35 -25.34
CA TYR A 355 0.15 4.85 -24.54
C TYR A 355 0.10 6.39 -24.48
N LEU A 356 1.23 7.05 -24.21
CA LEU A 356 1.29 8.51 -24.09
C LEU A 356 0.99 9.19 -25.44
N THR A 357 1.50 8.61 -26.53
CA THR A 357 1.22 9.09 -27.90
C THR A 357 -0.28 9.02 -28.19
N ASP A 358 -0.92 7.88 -27.94
CA ASP A 358 -2.37 7.71 -28.17
C ASP A 358 -3.19 8.72 -27.35
N GLN A 359 -2.82 8.96 -26.08
CA GLN A 359 -3.50 9.93 -25.21
C GLN A 359 -3.32 11.38 -25.69
N LEU A 360 -2.11 11.75 -26.08
CA LEU A 360 -1.80 13.10 -26.55
C LEU A 360 -2.42 13.38 -27.92
N ASP A 361 -2.39 12.42 -28.83
CA ASP A 361 -3.04 12.56 -30.13
C ASP A 361 -4.56 12.67 -30.00
N TYR A 362 -5.16 11.87 -29.11
CA TYR A 362 -6.58 12.00 -28.78
C TYR A 362 -6.90 13.39 -28.23
N ALA A 363 -6.13 13.88 -27.25
CA ALA A 363 -6.31 15.19 -26.65
C ALA A 363 -6.18 16.31 -27.69
N TYR A 364 -5.21 16.22 -28.61
CA TYR A 364 -5.02 17.18 -29.70
C TYR A 364 -6.22 17.22 -30.65
N ASN A 365 -6.74 16.05 -31.04
CA ASN A 365 -7.93 15.95 -31.90
C ASN A 365 -9.17 16.53 -31.20
N GLN A 366 -9.35 16.33 -29.90
CA GLN A 366 -10.42 16.97 -29.13
C GLN A 366 -10.28 18.52 -29.14
N MET A 367 -9.07 19.03 -28.93
CA MET A 367 -8.77 20.45 -28.95
C MET A 367 -9.07 21.06 -30.32
N GLN A 368 -8.69 20.42 -31.42
CA GLN A 368 -8.98 20.85 -32.79
C GLN A 368 -10.50 20.88 -33.10
N SER A 369 -11.25 20.01 -32.40
CA SER A 369 -12.72 19.94 -32.51
C SER A 369 -13.44 20.91 -31.56
N ASN A 370 -12.75 21.81 -30.90
CA ASN A 370 -13.25 22.71 -29.86
C ASN A 370 -13.92 22.01 -28.67
N ASN A 371 -13.55 20.75 -28.38
CA ASN A 371 -13.97 20.05 -27.18
C ASN A 371 -13.06 20.36 -25.98
N ALA A 372 -13.60 20.20 -24.79
CA ALA A 372 -12.79 20.35 -23.58
C ALA A 372 -11.69 19.28 -23.50
N VAL A 373 -10.49 19.71 -23.14
CA VAL A 373 -9.31 18.85 -22.94
C VAL A 373 -8.85 18.96 -21.49
N ASP A 374 -8.53 17.82 -20.87
CA ASP A 374 -7.92 17.80 -19.55
C ASP A 374 -6.46 18.27 -19.62
N ALA A 375 -6.25 19.55 -19.31
CA ALA A 375 -4.93 20.18 -19.32
C ALA A 375 -3.93 19.46 -18.41
N ARG A 376 -4.37 18.97 -17.25
CA ARG A 376 -3.51 18.26 -16.30
C ARG A 376 -3.01 16.92 -16.87
N SER A 377 -3.88 16.18 -17.53
CA SER A 377 -3.50 14.91 -18.19
C SER A 377 -2.47 15.15 -19.29
N VAL A 378 -2.63 16.21 -20.10
CA VAL A 378 -1.65 16.60 -21.13
C VAL A 378 -0.31 16.96 -20.49
N GLN A 379 -0.30 17.82 -19.47
CA GLN A 379 0.92 18.22 -18.77
C GLN A 379 1.68 17.03 -18.19
N VAL A 380 0.98 16.11 -17.52
CA VAL A 380 1.58 14.90 -16.94
C VAL A 380 2.14 13.99 -18.05
N SER A 381 1.42 13.80 -19.15
CA SER A 381 1.87 12.96 -20.26
C SER A 381 3.14 13.50 -20.92
N VAL A 382 3.21 14.82 -21.17
CA VAL A 382 4.42 15.45 -21.71
C VAL A 382 5.58 15.41 -20.70
N SER A 383 5.31 15.56 -19.41
CA SER A 383 6.32 15.42 -18.36
C SER A 383 6.91 14.01 -18.31
N PHE A 384 6.09 12.97 -18.49
CA PHE A 384 6.56 11.60 -18.59
C PHE A 384 7.45 11.36 -19.79
N LEU A 385 7.07 11.86 -20.98
CA LEU A 385 7.92 11.79 -22.18
C LEU A 385 9.30 12.47 -21.94
N ASN A 386 9.30 13.64 -21.31
CA ASN A 386 10.56 14.31 -20.92
C ASN A 386 11.40 13.48 -19.96
N GLY A 387 10.79 12.87 -18.95
CA GLY A 387 11.48 11.96 -18.03
C GLY A 387 12.10 10.76 -18.75
N MET A 388 11.35 10.17 -19.69
CA MET A 388 11.83 9.05 -20.52
C MET A 388 13.02 9.46 -21.39
N VAL A 389 13.06 10.66 -21.94
CA VAL A 389 14.23 11.19 -22.69
C VAL A 389 15.48 11.16 -21.80
N GLY A 390 15.38 11.66 -20.56
CA GLY A 390 16.53 11.67 -19.63
C GLY A 390 17.04 10.27 -19.35
N ILE A 391 16.15 9.33 -19.03
CA ILE A 391 16.49 7.94 -18.71
C ILE A 391 17.13 7.24 -19.92
N THR A 392 16.55 7.35 -21.12
CA THR A 392 17.05 6.68 -22.32
C THR A 392 18.39 7.25 -22.78
N LYS A 393 18.63 8.55 -22.62
CA LYS A 393 19.95 9.16 -22.83
C LYS A 393 21.01 8.59 -21.88
N ASN A 394 20.71 8.54 -20.59
CA ASN A 394 21.63 8.00 -19.59
C ASN A 394 21.94 6.51 -19.85
N ALA A 395 20.98 5.76 -20.37
CA ALA A 395 21.14 4.36 -20.77
C ALA A 395 21.76 4.18 -22.17
N HIS A 396 22.20 5.24 -22.85
CA HIS A 396 22.77 5.22 -24.20
C HIS A 396 21.85 4.60 -25.27
N GLN A 397 20.51 4.72 -25.10
CA GLN A 397 19.51 4.22 -26.04
C GLN A 397 19.21 5.33 -27.07
N THR A 398 20.21 5.68 -27.92
CA THR A 398 20.19 6.87 -28.80
C THR A 398 18.97 6.91 -29.71
N GLN A 399 18.66 5.82 -30.44
CA GLN A 399 17.52 5.77 -31.34
C GLN A 399 16.18 6.07 -30.64
N LEU A 400 15.95 5.46 -29.48
CA LEU A 400 14.73 5.70 -28.71
C LEU A 400 14.71 7.11 -28.12
N SER A 401 15.84 7.59 -27.63
CA SER A 401 15.98 8.96 -27.11
C SER A 401 15.66 10.01 -28.15
N ASP A 402 16.21 9.88 -29.39
CA ASP A 402 15.98 10.82 -30.47
C ASP A 402 14.50 10.83 -30.89
N LYS A 403 13.85 9.66 -30.95
CA LYS A 403 12.40 9.55 -31.18
C LYS A 403 11.60 10.33 -30.14
N LEU A 404 11.89 10.10 -28.85
CA LEU A 404 11.19 10.75 -27.73
C LEU A 404 11.40 12.27 -27.73
N ILE A 405 12.62 12.76 -28.08
CA ILE A 405 12.90 14.20 -28.22
C ILE A 405 12.03 14.82 -29.31
N ALA A 406 11.92 14.16 -30.47
CA ALA A 406 11.08 14.62 -31.54
C ALA A 406 9.60 14.74 -31.13
N GLN A 407 9.09 13.74 -30.42
CA GLN A 407 7.72 13.75 -29.90
C GLN A 407 7.49 14.85 -28.85
N VAL A 408 8.41 15.03 -27.89
CA VAL A 408 8.32 16.13 -26.91
C VAL A 408 8.23 17.48 -27.59
N ASN A 409 9.08 17.73 -28.61
CA ASN A 409 9.08 18.99 -29.36
C ASN A 409 7.76 19.19 -30.16
N ASP A 410 7.24 18.14 -30.78
CA ASP A 410 5.98 18.18 -31.51
C ASP A 410 4.81 18.50 -30.57
N TYR A 411 4.68 17.79 -29.43
CA TYR A 411 3.61 18.04 -28.47
C TYR A 411 3.77 19.37 -27.74
N ALA A 412 5.00 19.84 -27.49
CA ALA A 412 5.22 21.18 -26.95
C ALA A 412 4.69 22.25 -27.90
N ASN A 413 4.84 22.07 -29.21
CA ASN A 413 4.27 22.97 -30.21
C ASN A 413 2.74 22.88 -30.30
N LYS A 414 2.19 21.66 -30.31
CA LYS A 414 0.75 21.39 -30.36
C LYS A 414 -0.02 21.93 -29.14
N PHE A 415 0.55 21.83 -27.95
CA PHE A 415 -0.08 22.20 -26.69
C PHE A 415 0.54 23.42 -26.00
N GLY A 416 1.23 24.28 -26.73
CA GLY A 416 1.95 25.43 -26.17
C GLY A 416 1.11 26.39 -25.29
N SER A 417 -0.20 26.46 -25.50
CA SER A 417 -1.14 27.22 -24.64
C SER A 417 -1.51 26.52 -23.34
N ILE A 418 -1.40 25.18 -23.28
CA ILE A 418 -1.74 24.34 -22.11
C ILE A 418 -0.51 24.11 -21.24
N LEU A 419 0.68 24.11 -21.85
CA LEU A 419 1.93 23.79 -21.16
C LEU A 419 2.62 25.01 -20.51
N ARG A 420 2.08 26.19 -20.76
CA ARG A 420 2.49 27.44 -20.08
C ARG A 420 1.74 27.59 -18.77
#